data_9254147565a0a874e615c4ece0ba1f88
#
_entry.id   9254147565a0a874e615c4ece0ba1f88
#
_cell.length_a   1.000
_cell.length_b   1.000
_cell.length_c   1.000
_cell.angle_alpha   90.00
_cell.angle_beta   90.00
_cell.angle_gamma   90.00
#
_symmetry.space_group_name_H-M   'P 1'
#
loop_
_entity.id
_entity.type
_entity.pdbx_description
1 polymer ?
#
loop_
_entity_poly.entity_id
_entity_poly.type
_entity_poly.pdbx_seq_one_letter_code
_entity_poly.pdbx_strand_id
1 'polypeptide(L)'
;MDKNVEKTDLKELTRRERQIMEIVYQLGRATAIEVMANLPGRPANATVRTMLNVLEEKGYLRHETEKGKFIYIPTIPLASARKTALDNVLKTFFKGAEASAVISILTKADANLTEEERKRILEIIEESRKGGR
;
A
#
# COMPACT_ATOMS: atom_id res chain seq x y z
N MET A 1 -24.43 3.81 -0.87
CA MET A 1 -23.00 4.13 -0.91
C MET A 1 -22.19 2.91 -1.29
N ASP A 2 -21.35 3.06 -2.24
CA ASP A 2 -20.53 1.94 -2.71
C ASP A 2 -19.26 1.84 -1.88
N LYS A 3 -19.20 0.83 -1.04
CA LYS A 3 -18.03 0.63 -0.18
C LYS A 3 -16.77 0.25 -0.94
N ASN A 4 -16.93 -0.22 -2.18
CA ASN A 4 -15.77 -0.69 -2.95
C ASN A 4 -14.94 0.43 -3.55
N VAL A 5 -15.52 1.61 -3.71
CA VAL A 5 -14.85 2.73 -4.36
C VAL A 5 -13.68 3.25 -3.55
N GLU A 6 -13.78 3.20 -2.23
CA GLU A 6 -12.82 3.84 -1.33
C GLU A 6 -11.84 2.88 -0.67
N LYS A 7 -11.91 1.58 -1.01
CA LYS A 7 -11.09 0.57 -0.32
C LYS A 7 -9.59 0.72 -0.58
N THR A 8 -9.21 1.38 -1.65
CA THR A 8 -7.79 1.60 -1.96
C THR A 8 -7.23 2.85 -1.30
N ASP A 9 -8.10 3.73 -0.76
CA ASP A 9 -7.67 5.00 -0.19
C ASP A 9 -7.56 4.88 1.32
N LEU A 10 -6.35 4.64 1.79
CA LEU A 10 -6.10 4.46 3.22
C LEU A 10 -6.17 5.76 4.01
N LYS A 11 -6.39 6.91 3.36
CA LYS A 11 -6.54 8.17 4.05
C LYS A 11 -7.78 8.21 4.95
N GLU A 12 -8.79 7.41 4.59
CA GLU A 12 -10.03 7.35 5.38
C GLU A 12 -9.87 6.59 6.69
N LEU A 13 -8.73 5.98 6.90
CA LEU A 13 -8.45 5.18 8.08
C LEU A 13 -7.75 6.01 9.16
N THR A 14 -7.94 5.62 10.39
CA THR A 14 -7.17 6.20 11.49
C THR A 14 -5.70 5.84 11.28
N ARG A 15 -4.82 6.56 11.99
CA ARG A 15 -3.39 6.29 11.90
C ARG A 15 -3.06 4.84 12.22
N ARG A 16 -3.66 4.31 13.28
CA ARG A 16 -3.38 2.93 13.70
C ARG A 16 -3.91 1.92 12.69
N GLU A 17 -5.10 2.18 12.16
CA GLU A 17 -5.66 1.33 11.12
C GLU A 17 -4.78 1.31 9.89
N ARG A 18 -4.24 2.46 9.49
CA ARG A 18 -3.31 2.52 8.36
C ARG A 18 -2.05 1.72 8.61
N GLN A 19 -1.50 1.84 9.83
CA GLN A 19 -0.31 1.07 10.19
C GLN A 19 -0.56 -0.44 10.05
N ILE A 20 -1.73 -0.89 10.48
CA ILE A 20 -2.10 -2.29 10.34
C ILE A 20 -2.19 -2.69 8.88
N MET A 21 -2.86 -1.89 8.06
CA MET A 21 -2.97 -2.19 6.63
C MET A 21 -1.60 -2.25 5.97
N GLU A 22 -0.71 -1.32 6.32
CA GLU A 22 0.65 -1.33 5.77
C GLU A 22 1.39 -2.62 6.12
N ILE A 23 1.24 -3.07 7.36
CA ILE A 23 1.88 -4.31 7.80
C ILE A 23 1.31 -5.51 7.04
N VAL A 24 -0.01 -5.58 6.91
CA VAL A 24 -0.65 -6.69 6.20
C VAL A 24 -0.20 -6.71 4.74
N TYR A 25 -0.10 -5.54 4.10
CA TYR A 25 0.39 -5.47 2.73
C TYR A 25 1.85 -5.90 2.63
N GLN A 26 2.70 -5.52 3.60
CA GLN A 26 4.10 -5.92 3.58
C GLN A 26 4.26 -7.43 3.71
N LEU A 27 3.44 -8.06 4.54
CA LEU A 27 3.51 -9.50 4.77
C LEU A 27 2.72 -10.30 3.74
N GLY A 28 1.85 -9.64 2.99
CA GLY A 28 0.97 -10.27 2.01
C GLY A 28 -0.30 -10.80 2.64
N ARG A 29 -0.18 -11.47 3.77
CA ARG A 29 -1.28 -11.97 4.59
C ARG A 29 -0.71 -12.14 6.00
N ALA A 30 -1.54 -12.00 7.01
CA ALA A 30 -1.03 -11.97 8.37
C ALA A 30 -2.04 -12.42 9.41
N THR A 31 -1.54 -13.09 10.44
CA THR A 31 -2.31 -13.37 11.64
C THR A 31 -2.26 -12.15 12.57
N ALA A 32 -3.15 -12.13 13.57
CA ALA A 32 -3.15 -11.05 14.56
C ALA A 32 -1.81 -10.97 15.29
N ILE A 33 -1.20 -12.10 15.58
CA ILE A 33 0.09 -12.14 16.30
C ILE A 33 1.19 -11.51 15.44
N GLU A 34 1.18 -11.82 14.15
CA GLU A 34 2.17 -11.24 13.23
C GLU A 34 2.00 -9.74 13.09
N VAL A 35 0.76 -9.27 13.04
CA VAL A 35 0.50 -7.83 13.00
C VAL A 35 0.98 -7.18 14.28
N MET A 36 0.63 -7.77 15.43
CA MET A 36 1.03 -7.24 16.73
C MET A 36 2.54 -7.11 16.84
N ALA A 37 3.27 -8.12 16.37
CA ALA A 37 4.72 -8.14 16.46
C ALA A 37 5.38 -7.00 15.65
N ASN A 38 4.69 -6.51 14.64
CA ASN A 38 5.22 -5.47 13.76
C ASN A 38 4.65 -4.08 14.03
N LEU A 39 3.69 -3.96 14.95
CA LEU A 39 3.11 -2.65 15.28
C LEU A 39 3.98 -1.91 16.28
N PRO A 40 4.18 -0.60 16.09
CA PRO A 40 4.87 0.23 17.08
C PRO A 40 4.14 0.18 18.41
N GLY A 41 4.90 0.08 19.50
CA GLY A 41 4.33 0.05 20.83
C GLY A 41 3.77 -1.29 21.25
N ARG A 42 3.74 -2.25 20.35
CA ARG A 42 3.25 -3.62 20.62
C ARG A 42 1.96 -3.64 21.43
N PRO A 43 0.84 -3.16 20.87
CA PRO A 43 -0.43 -3.20 21.58
C PRO A 43 -0.83 -4.64 21.91
N ALA A 44 -1.71 -4.78 22.90
CA ALA A 44 -2.17 -6.10 23.32
C ALA A 44 -2.85 -6.84 22.16
N ASN A 45 -2.71 -8.16 22.15
CA ASN A 45 -3.30 -8.99 21.11
C ASN A 45 -4.80 -8.75 20.96
N ALA A 46 -5.52 -8.61 22.06
CA ALA A 46 -6.96 -8.36 22.03
C ALA A 46 -7.27 -7.04 21.31
N THR A 47 -6.47 -6.01 21.53
CA THR A 47 -6.62 -4.72 20.86
C THR A 47 -6.42 -4.87 19.35
N VAL A 48 -5.36 -5.59 18.96
CA VAL A 48 -5.06 -5.80 17.55
C VAL A 48 -6.20 -6.56 16.87
N ARG A 49 -6.72 -7.59 17.53
CA ARG A 49 -7.82 -8.38 16.97
C ARG A 49 -9.07 -7.54 16.77
N THR A 50 -9.37 -6.66 17.73
CA THR A 50 -10.50 -5.75 17.59
C THR A 50 -10.32 -4.83 16.38
N MET A 51 -9.12 -4.26 16.22
CA MET A 51 -8.85 -3.38 15.08
C MET A 51 -8.91 -4.11 13.74
N LEU A 52 -8.41 -5.36 13.70
CA LEU A 52 -8.50 -6.17 12.49
C LEU A 52 -9.96 -6.47 12.14
N ASN A 53 -10.79 -6.74 13.14
CA ASN A 53 -12.21 -6.97 12.90
C ASN A 53 -12.90 -5.72 12.37
N VAL A 54 -12.54 -4.55 12.90
CA VAL A 54 -13.08 -3.29 12.40
C VAL A 54 -12.70 -3.08 10.95
N LEU A 55 -11.44 -3.36 10.59
CA LEU A 55 -11.00 -3.24 9.21
C LEU A 55 -11.73 -4.21 8.29
N GLU A 56 -12.02 -5.39 8.78
CA GLU A 56 -12.81 -6.35 8.02
C GLU A 56 -14.24 -5.86 7.82
N GLU A 57 -14.86 -5.32 8.87
CA GLU A 57 -16.21 -4.74 8.79
C GLU A 57 -16.24 -3.58 7.79
N LYS A 58 -15.20 -2.77 7.79
CA LYS A 58 -15.09 -1.65 6.84
C LYS A 58 -14.81 -2.12 5.42
N GLY A 59 -14.47 -3.40 5.25
CA GLY A 59 -14.26 -3.97 3.93
C GLY A 59 -12.83 -3.89 3.40
N TYR A 60 -11.87 -3.49 4.23
CA TYR A 60 -10.46 -3.41 3.82
C TYR A 60 -9.76 -4.75 3.89
N LEU A 61 -10.22 -5.63 4.78
CA LEU A 61 -9.64 -6.95 4.98
C LEU A 61 -10.71 -8.01 4.88
N ARG A 62 -10.30 -9.21 4.52
CA ARG A 62 -11.07 -10.42 4.69
C ARG A 62 -10.20 -11.43 5.42
N HIS A 63 -10.75 -12.51 5.89
CA HIS A 63 -9.92 -13.52 6.54
C HIS A 63 -10.25 -14.91 6.03
N GLU A 64 -9.28 -15.79 6.18
CA GLU A 64 -9.42 -17.22 5.99
C GLU A 64 -8.97 -17.89 7.28
N THR A 65 -9.47 -19.08 7.53
CA THR A 65 -9.06 -19.84 8.71
C THR A 65 -8.10 -20.94 8.30
N GLU A 66 -6.94 -20.96 8.95
CA GLU A 66 -5.95 -22.03 8.75
C GLU A 66 -5.48 -22.50 10.12
N LYS A 67 -5.57 -23.81 10.34
CA LYS A 67 -5.13 -24.42 11.60
C LYS A 67 -5.71 -23.71 12.83
N GLY A 68 -6.99 -23.33 12.73
CA GLY A 68 -7.70 -22.68 13.83
C GLY A 68 -7.36 -21.22 14.01
N LYS A 69 -6.60 -20.62 13.13
CA LYS A 69 -6.23 -19.19 13.22
C LYS A 69 -6.79 -18.41 12.05
N PHE A 70 -7.19 -17.16 12.33
CA PHE A 70 -7.60 -16.24 11.28
C PHE A 70 -6.37 -15.66 10.60
N ILE A 71 -6.35 -15.72 9.28
CA ILE A 71 -5.32 -15.08 8.47
C ILE A 71 -5.99 -13.97 7.69
N TYR A 72 -5.55 -12.74 7.93
CA TYR A 72 -6.17 -11.56 7.32
C TYR A 72 -5.49 -11.22 6.01
N ILE A 73 -6.29 -10.92 5.02
CA ILE A 73 -5.85 -10.70 3.64
C ILE A 73 -6.48 -9.41 3.13
N PRO A 74 -5.71 -8.53 2.47
CA PRO A 74 -6.30 -7.31 1.90
C PRO A 74 -7.33 -7.65 0.83
N THR A 75 -8.42 -6.90 0.82
CA THR A 75 -9.45 -7.08 -0.21
C THR A 75 -9.05 -6.45 -1.53
N ILE A 76 -8.12 -5.49 -1.50
CA ILE A 76 -7.64 -4.80 -2.68
C ILE A 76 -6.18 -5.21 -2.93
N PRO A 77 -5.83 -5.61 -4.15
CA PRO A 77 -4.46 -6.01 -4.46
C PRO A 77 -3.45 -4.92 -4.16
N LEU A 78 -2.24 -5.33 -3.78
CA LEU A 78 -1.16 -4.40 -3.46
C LEU A 78 -0.89 -3.43 -4.60
N ALA A 79 -0.93 -3.90 -5.84
CA ALA A 79 -0.67 -3.03 -7.00
C ALA A 79 -1.66 -1.87 -7.06
N SER A 80 -2.94 -2.14 -6.78
CA SER A 80 -3.97 -1.10 -6.78
C SER A 80 -3.77 -0.12 -5.62
N ALA A 81 -3.41 -0.64 -4.45
CA ALA A 81 -3.14 0.20 -3.28
C ALA A 81 -1.94 1.12 -3.53
N ARG A 82 -0.89 0.60 -4.15
CA ARG A 82 0.29 1.39 -4.52
C ARG A 82 -0.05 2.51 -5.47
N LYS A 83 -0.85 2.21 -6.47
CA LYS A 83 -1.25 3.21 -7.46
C LYS A 83 -2.03 4.34 -6.81
N THR A 84 -2.99 4.01 -5.97
CA THR A 84 -3.80 5.01 -5.28
C THR A 84 -2.94 5.87 -4.35
N ALA A 85 -2.02 5.25 -3.61
CA ALA A 85 -1.12 5.97 -2.72
C ALA A 85 -0.24 6.94 -3.51
N LEU A 86 0.29 6.51 -4.64
CA LEU A 86 1.12 7.35 -5.50
C LEU A 86 0.31 8.52 -6.04
N ASP A 87 -0.90 8.26 -6.54
CA ASP A 87 -1.77 9.31 -7.05
C ASP A 87 -2.03 10.38 -5.98
N ASN A 88 -2.26 9.96 -4.74
CA ASN A 88 -2.50 10.90 -3.65
C ASN A 88 -1.29 11.77 -3.36
N VAL A 89 -0.10 11.18 -3.37
CA VAL A 89 1.15 11.94 -3.16
C VAL A 89 1.35 12.94 -4.29
N LEU A 90 1.15 12.51 -5.53
CA LEU A 90 1.32 13.39 -6.68
C LEU A 90 0.34 14.56 -6.64
N LYS A 91 -0.91 14.31 -6.30
CA LYS A 91 -1.91 15.36 -6.19
C LYS A 91 -1.59 16.34 -5.07
N THR A 92 -1.11 15.85 -3.96
CA THR A 92 -0.89 16.66 -2.77
C THR A 92 0.38 17.50 -2.87
N PHE A 93 1.48 16.90 -3.31
CA PHE A 93 2.79 17.51 -3.23
C PHE A 93 3.41 17.89 -4.56
N PHE A 94 2.93 17.32 -5.67
CA PHE A 94 3.56 17.50 -6.97
C PHE A 94 2.60 18.00 -8.04
N LYS A 95 1.57 18.71 -7.67
CA LYS A 95 0.52 19.18 -8.60
C LYS A 95 1.08 19.56 -9.99
N GLY A 96 0.91 18.66 -10.97
CA GLY A 96 1.38 18.90 -12.33
C GLY A 96 2.89 18.83 -12.50
N ALA A 97 3.63 18.44 -11.47
CA ALA A 97 5.09 18.35 -11.51
C ALA A 97 5.55 16.90 -11.36
N GLU A 98 4.92 16.00 -12.07
CA GLU A 98 5.24 14.58 -12.02
C GLU A 98 6.69 14.30 -12.39
N ALA A 99 7.23 15.07 -13.33
CA ALA A 99 8.63 14.92 -13.72
C ALA A 99 9.57 15.16 -12.54
N SER A 100 9.25 16.12 -11.70
CA SER A 100 10.03 16.40 -10.49
C SER A 100 10.06 15.20 -9.56
N ALA A 101 8.91 14.52 -9.40
CA ALA A 101 8.84 13.33 -8.58
C ALA A 101 9.72 12.20 -9.15
N VAL A 102 9.65 11.99 -10.45
CA VAL A 102 10.45 10.95 -11.12
C VAL A 102 11.93 11.24 -10.95
N ILE A 103 12.34 12.47 -11.17
CA ILE A 103 13.75 12.88 -11.04
C ILE A 103 14.22 12.65 -9.60
N SER A 104 13.40 13.04 -8.62
CA SER A 104 13.73 12.86 -7.21
C SER A 104 13.98 11.39 -6.88
N ILE A 105 13.12 10.50 -7.38
CA ILE A 105 13.25 9.07 -7.14
C ILE A 105 14.54 8.54 -7.77
N LEU A 106 14.79 8.91 -9.02
CA LEU A 106 15.94 8.38 -9.75
C LEU A 106 17.27 8.90 -9.24
N THR A 107 17.28 10.08 -8.61
CA THR A 107 18.51 10.67 -8.08
C THR A 107 18.82 10.24 -6.66
N LYS A 108 17.95 9.49 -6.01
CA LYS A 108 18.26 8.99 -4.67
C LYS A 108 19.46 8.05 -4.75
N ALA A 109 20.40 8.24 -3.84
CA ALA A 109 21.65 7.48 -3.85
C ALA A 109 21.42 5.98 -3.68
N ASP A 110 20.34 5.61 -3.00
CA ASP A 110 20.01 4.22 -2.72
C ASP A 110 18.96 3.66 -3.68
N ALA A 111 18.73 4.31 -4.80
CA ALA A 111 17.78 3.81 -5.79
C ALA A 111 18.43 2.60 -6.48
N ASN A 112 18.15 1.41 -5.96
CA ASN A 112 18.69 0.17 -6.49
C ASN A 112 17.86 -0.30 -7.67
N LEU A 113 18.26 0.15 -8.86
CA LEU A 113 17.60 -0.29 -10.10
C LEU A 113 18.40 -1.44 -10.71
N THR A 114 17.70 -2.52 -11.04
CA THR A 114 18.32 -3.58 -11.82
C THR A 114 18.50 -3.07 -13.25
N GLU A 115 19.35 -3.75 -14.02
CA GLU A 115 19.52 -3.39 -15.43
C GLU A 115 18.21 -3.50 -16.20
N GLU A 116 17.40 -4.50 -15.86
CA GLU A 116 16.11 -4.66 -16.52
C GLU A 116 15.15 -3.53 -16.19
N GLU A 117 15.13 -3.11 -14.92
CA GLU A 117 14.31 -1.98 -14.52
C GLU A 117 14.76 -0.69 -15.17
N ARG A 118 16.08 -0.45 -15.23
CA ARG A 118 16.64 0.71 -15.90
C ARG A 118 16.24 0.75 -17.36
N LYS A 119 16.36 -0.38 -18.03
CA LYS A 119 15.98 -0.53 -19.43
C LYS A 119 14.50 -0.23 -19.64
N ARG A 120 13.65 -0.76 -18.74
CA ARG A 120 12.20 -0.55 -18.84
C ARG A 120 11.86 0.93 -18.67
N ILE A 121 12.51 1.59 -17.72
CA ILE A 121 12.30 3.03 -17.50
C ILE A 121 12.66 3.83 -18.74
N LEU A 122 13.81 3.51 -19.34
CA LEU A 122 14.25 4.19 -20.56
C LEU A 122 13.28 3.95 -21.72
N GLU A 123 12.74 2.74 -21.84
CA GLU A 123 11.75 2.42 -22.86
C GLU A 123 10.49 3.27 -22.68
N ILE A 124 10.03 3.41 -21.44
CA ILE A 124 8.84 4.20 -21.15
C ILE A 124 9.07 5.66 -21.54
N ILE A 125 10.24 6.20 -21.24
CA ILE A 125 10.59 7.57 -21.62
C ILE A 125 10.57 7.72 -23.14
N GLU A 126 11.16 6.77 -23.87
CA GLU A 126 11.18 6.81 -25.33
C GLU A 126 9.78 6.72 -25.93
N GLU A 127 8.96 5.83 -25.38
CA GLU A 127 7.58 5.69 -25.85
C GLU A 127 6.79 6.98 -25.64
N SER A 128 6.98 7.61 -24.50
CA SER A 128 6.33 8.88 -24.19
C SER A 128 6.73 9.96 -25.19
N ARG A 129 8.01 10.01 -25.56
CA ARG A 129 8.52 10.95 -26.53
C ARG A 129 7.93 10.72 -27.92
N LYS A 130 7.84 9.44 -28.32
CA LYS A 130 7.28 9.08 -29.62
C LYS A 130 5.80 9.34 -29.73
N GLY A 131 5.12 9.38 -28.61
CA GLY A 131 3.70 9.70 -28.58
C GLY A 131 3.36 11.15 -28.90
N GLY A 132 4.36 11.95 -29.24
CA GLY A 132 4.13 13.33 -29.62
C GLY A 132 3.83 14.28 -28.49
N ARG A 133 4.23 13.93 -27.32
CA ARG A 133 3.92 14.72 -26.13
C ARG A 133 5.14 15.41 -25.56
#